data_dfa41afabd7c88b82daffb9cc7a48097
#
_entry.id   dfa41afabd7c88b82daffb9cc7a48097
#
_cell.length_a   1.000
_cell.length_b   1.000
_cell.length_c   1.000
_cell.angle_alpha   90.00
_cell.angle_beta   90.00
_cell.angle_gamma   90.00
#
_symmetry.space_group_name_H-M   'P 1'
#
loop_
_entity.id
_entity.type
_entity.pdbx_description
1 polymer ?
#
loop_
_entity_poly.entity_id
_entity_poly.type
_entity_poly.pdbx_seq_one_letter_code
_entity_poly.pdbx_strand_id
1 'polypeptide(L)'
;MMTKEATKVITPLALSWGSGSDIVSDWDPDMSQLDGYDGIIVAPATRNTIAKHLNGIIDSPVMMALSAARGSNTPIIFVPSMHSDLFDDPVTGEILSQLSAEGSHVITDHEIEGKRKQPSHFRIVAEFSHIINSELPDRKRVAITLGSNLAPIDHVRSIINYSSGFTGWSISEYLYRMGHDVFCLAGRTSTYPSFTMPKVIDAEHPEDMLDEALKIAASFSPEVWIFSAAVLD
;
A
#
# COMPACT_ATOMS: atom_id res chain seq x y z
N MET A 1 -13.47 12.41 8.00
CA MET A 1 -13.92 12.40 9.43
C MET A 1 -12.73 12.48 10.36
N MET A 2 -12.91 13.03 11.54
CA MET A 2 -11.86 13.05 12.59
C MET A 2 -12.46 12.87 13.98
N THR A 3 -11.67 12.29 14.88
CA THR A 3 -12.08 12.16 16.29
C THR A 3 -11.90 13.49 17.04
N LYS A 4 -12.66 13.69 18.14
CA LYS A 4 -12.45 14.87 19.02
C LYS A 4 -11.02 15.00 19.55
N GLU A 5 -10.34 13.88 19.77
CA GLU A 5 -8.93 13.90 20.19
C GLU A 5 -8.00 14.39 19.08
N ALA A 6 -8.29 14.07 17.82
CA ALA A 6 -7.51 14.54 16.68
C ALA A 6 -7.60 16.06 16.50
N THR A 7 -8.70 16.71 16.92
CA THR A 7 -8.82 18.19 16.86
C THR A 7 -7.82 18.94 17.73
N LYS A 8 -7.22 18.25 18.72
CA LYS A 8 -6.14 18.81 19.56
C LYS A 8 -4.79 18.87 18.84
N VAL A 9 -4.64 18.12 17.74
CA VAL A 9 -3.40 18.04 16.97
C VAL A 9 -3.50 18.84 15.67
N ILE A 10 -4.63 18.74 14.98
CA ILE A 10 -4.91 19.47 13.75
C ILE A 10 -6.34 20.01 13.79
N THR A 11 -6.53 21.24 13.35
CA THR A 11 -7.87 21.83 13.33
C THR A 11 -8.70 21.27 12.18
N PRO A 12 -10.05 21.13 12.32
CA PRO A 12 -10.92 20.76 11.20
C PRO A 12 -10.74 21.69 9.99
N LEU A 13 -10.53 22.99 10.23
CA LEU A 13 -10.31 23.97 9.15
C LEU A 13 -9.04 23.67 8.36
N ALA A 14 -7.93 23.38 9.03
CA ALA A 14 -6.67 23.05 8.34
C ALA A 14 -6.80 21.75 7.53
N LEU A 15 -7.50 20.77 8.07
CA LEU A 15 -7.74 19.50 7.38
C LEU A 15 -8.69 19.69 6.19
N SER A 16 -9.72 20.52 6.31
CA SER A 16 -10.62 20.87 5.21
C SER A 16 -9.88 21.54 4.05
N TRP A 17 -8.98 22.48 4.35
CA TRP A 17 -8.15 23.12 3.33
C TRP A 17 -7.23 22.10 2.60
N GLY A 18 -6.64 21.19 3.35
CA GLY A 18 -5.75 20.18 2.78
C GLY A 18 -6.47 19.11 1.96
N SER A 19 -7.68 18.74 2.36
CA SER A 19 -8.47 17.69 1.70
C SER A 19 -9.44 18.22 0.63
N GLY A 20 -9.78 19.50 0.66
CA GLY A 20 -10.84 20.09 -0.18
C GLY A 20 -12.25 19.62 0.17
N SER A 21 -12.44 19.04 1.37
CA SER A 21 -13.72 18.45 1.79
C SER A 21 -14.14 18.95 3.17
N ASP A 22 -15.43 18.93 3.45
CA ASP A 22 -15.95 19.19 4.78
C ASP A 22 -15.52 18.11 5.77
N ILE A 23 -15.24 18.54 7.01
CA ILE A 23 -14.72 17.65 8.05
C ILE A 23 -15.80 17.38 9.10
N VAL A 24 -16.21 16.12 9.18
CA VAL A 24 -17.10 15.65 10.23
C VAL A 24 -16.26 15.33 11.49
N SER A 25 -16.48 16.08 12.56
CA SER A 25 -15.78 15.89 13.86
C SER A 25 -16.73 15.68 15.05
N ASP A 26 -18.00 15.94 14.88
CA ASP A 26 -19.06 15.71 15.88
C ASP A 26 -20.32 15.20 15.21
N TRP A 27 -21.31 14.81 16.03
CA TRP A 27 -22.61 14.34 15.56
C TRP A 27 -23.38 15.45 14.86
N ASP A 28 -23.97 15.10 13.72
CA ASP A 28 -24.87 15.96 12.94
C ASP A 28 -26.15 15.16 12.68
N PRO A 29 -27.36 15.75 12.92
CA PRO A 29 -28.64 15.06 12.65
C PRO A 29 -28.81 14.60 11.20
N ASP A 30 -28.22 15.32 10.25
CA ASP A 30 -28.34 15.04 8.82
C ASP A 30 -27.20 14.18 8.28
N MET A 31 -26.25 13.71 9.16
CA MET A 31 -25.11 12.91 8.69
C MET A 31 -25.54 11.52 8.25
N SER A 32 -25.11 11.14 7.07
CA SER A 32 -25.18 9.77 6.61
C SER A 32 -24.10 8.89 7.22
N GLN A 33 -24.41 7.64 7.48
CA GLN A 33 -23.46 6.69 8.07
C GLN A 33 -22.38 6.26 7.09
N LEU A 34 -22.78 5.94 5.86
CA LEU A 34 -21.92 5.57 4.74
C LEU A 34 -22.66 5.83 3.43
N ASP A 35 -22.32 6.90 2.73
CA ASP A 35 -22.86 7.16 1.39
C ASP A 35 -21.75 7.00 0.33
N GLY A 36 -21.80 5.87 -0.38
CA GLY A 36 -21.06 5.69 -1.62
C GLY A 36 -19.54 5.64 -1.48
N TYR A 37 -19.01 5.23 -0.32
CA TYR A 37 -17.58 5.01 -0.13
C TYR A 37 -17.20 3.58 -0.51
N ASP A 38 -16.16 3.45 -1.35
CA ASP A 38 -15.58 2.16 -1.74
C ASP A 38 -14.72 1.56 -0.62
N GLY A 39 -14.30 2.35 0.37
CA GLY A 39 -13.50 1.90 1.51
C GLY A 39 -13.15 3.00 2.49
N ILE A 40 -12.57 2.62 3.62
CA ILE A 40 -12.15 3.55 4.69
C ILE A 40 -10.68 3.35 5.02
N ILE A 41 -9.94 4.46 5.12
CA ILE A 41 -8.59 4.50 5.68
C ILE A 41 -8.63 5.16 7.05
N VAL A 42 -8.12 4.47 8.07
CA VAL A 42 -7.89 5.02 9.40
C VAL A 42 -6.40 5.32 9.56
N ALA A 43 -6.02 6.57 9.32
CA ALA A 43 -4.61 7.00 9.33
C ALA A 43 -4.44 8.37 9.99
N PRO A 44 -3.68 8.48 11.08
CA PRO A 44 -3.13 7.37 11.88
C PRO A 44 -4.20 6.64 12.70
N ALA A 45 -4.05 5.34 12.86
CA ALA A 45 -4.89 4.54 13.74
C ALA A 45 -4.25 4.42 15.13
N THR A 46 -4.89 4.98 16.16
CA THR A 46 -4.45 4.76 17.54
C THR A 46 -4.96 3.41 18.06
N ARG A 47 -4.23 2.78 18.99
CA ARG A 47 -4.67 1.54 19.64
C ARG A 47 -6.07 1.66 20.23
N ASN A 48 -6.40 2.82 20.79
CA ASN A 48 -7.73 3.07 21.36
C ASN A 48 -8.84 3.01 20.27
N THR A 49 -8.61 3.59 19.10
CA THR A 49 -9.56 3.54 17.97
C THR A 49 -9.76 2.10 17.50
N ILE A 50 -8.67 1.35 17.38
CA ILE A 50 -8.71 -0.06 16.97
C ILE A 50 -9.47 -0.91 18.01
N ALA A 51 -9.13 -0.75 19.30
CA ALA A 51 -9.80 -1.47 20.37
C ALA A 51 -11.30 -1.18 20.44
N LYS A 52 -11.71 0.08 20.26
CA LYS A 52 -13.12 0.45 20.17
C LYS A 52 -13.82 -0.20 18.99
N HIS A 53 -13.20 -0.21 17.81
CA HIS A 53 -13.74 -0.85 16.62
C HIS A 53 -14.00 -2.33 16.85
N LEU A 54 -13.01 -3.07 17.36
CA LEU A 54 -13.14 -4.50 17.65
C LEU A 54 -14.24 -4.82 18.66
N ASN A 55 -14.44 -3.95 19.66
CA ASN A 55 -15.44 -4.12 20.68
C ASN A 55 -16.82 -3.51 20.31
N GLY A 56 -16.97 -2.97 19.10
CA GLY A 56 -18.24 -2.40 18.64
C GLY A 56 -18.68 -1.14 19.40
N ILE A 57 -17.75 -0.37 19.98
CA ILE A 57 -18.04 0.87 20.72
C ILE A 57 -18.29 1.99 19.73
N ILE A 58 -19.49 2.58 19.77
CA ILE A 58 -19.94 3.66 18.87
C ILE A 58 -20.13 4.94 19.66
N ASP A 59 -19.04 5.60 20.03
CA ASP A 59 -19.04 6.82 20.83
C ASP A 59 -18.68 8.08 20.02
N SER A 60 -18.55 7.97 18.72
CA SER A 60 -18.23 9.07 17.81
C SER A 60 -18.67 8.77 16.37
N PRO A 61 -18.82 9.80 15.51
CA PRO A 61 -19.12 9.60 14.09
C PRO A 61 -18.11 8.67 13.38
N VAL A 62 -16.81 8.76 13.71
CA VAL A 62 -15.78 7.87 13.18
C VAL A 62 -16.07 6.41 13.52
N MET A 63 -16.40 6.13 14.78
CA MET A 63 -16.69 4.76 15.22
C MET A 63 -18.00 4.23 14.63
N MET A 64 -18.97 5.09 14.41
CA MET A 64 -20.21 4.74 13.72
C MET A 64 -19.92 4.36 12.26
N ALA A 65 -19.14 5.16 11.53
CA ALA A 65 -18.76 4.87 10.15
C ALA A 65 -18.01 3.55 10.03
N LEU A 66 -17.05 3.28 10.93
CA LEU A 66 -16.30 2.03 10.96
C LEU A 66 -17.21 0.81 11.24
N SER A 67 -18.18 0.96 12.15
CA SER A 67 -19.14 -0.10 12.45
C SER A 67 -20.07 -0.37 11.27
N ALA A 68 -20.53 0.68 10.59
CA ALA A 68 -21.36 0.55 9.39
C ALA A 68 -20.58 -0.08 8.23
N ALA A 69 -19.33 0.30 8.02
CA ALA A 69 -18.44 -0.28 7.00
C ALA A 69 -18.24 -1.79 7.23
N ARG A 70 -17.96 -2.20 8.47
CA ARG A 70 -17.87 -3.63 8.82
C ARG A 70 -19.18 -4.38 8.53
N GLY A 71 -20.32 -3.78 8.86
CA GLY A 71 -21.63 -4.38 8.62
C GLY A 71 -21.99 -4.53 7.13
N SER A 72 -21.47 -3.65 6.27
CA SER A 72 -21.65 -3.67 4.82
C SER A 72 -20.54 -4.38 4.05
N ASN A 73 -19.53 -4.93 4.74
CA ASN A 73 -18.32 -5.52 4.15
C ASN A 73 -17.52 -4.51 3.30
N THR A 74 -17.62 -3.22 3.60
CA THR A 74 -16.78 -2.19 2.96
C THR A 74 -15.35 -2.31 3.49
N PRO A 75 -14.32 -2.38 2.63
CA PRO A 75 -12.93 -2.54 3.07
C PRO A 75 -12.48 -1.45 4.04
N ILE A 76 -11.84 -1.85 5.14
CA ILE A 76 -11.26 -0.94 6.12
C ILE A 76 -9.76 -1.20 6.21
N ILE A 77 -8.97 -0.12 6.11
CA ILE A 77 -7.53 -0.16 6.28
C ILE A 77 -7.14 0.62 7.52
N PHE A 78 -6.44 -0.03 8.44
CA PHE A 78 -5.85 0.61 9.60
C PHE A 78 -4.37 0.84 9.38
N VAL A 79 -3.90 2.06 9.67
CA VAL A 79 -2.49 2.45 9.61
C VAL A 79 -2.04 2.81 11.03
N PRO A 80 -1.64 1.82 11.86
CA PRO A 80 -1.20 2.06 13.23
C PRO A 80 0.04 2.94 13.27
N SER A 81 0.03 3.93 14.16
CA SER A 81 1.18 4.79 14.44
C SER A 81 1.27 5.02 15.93
N MET A 82 2.33 4.48 16.55
CA MET A 82 2.55 4.58 18.00
C MET A 82 4.02 4.35 18.35
N HIS A 83 4.38 4.68 19.58
CA HIS A 83 5.70 4.35 20.13
C HIS A 83 5.90 2.84 20.22
N SER A 84 7.16 2.40 20.11
CA SER A 84 7.53 0.98 20.17
C SER A 84 7.03 0.31 21.45
N ASP A 85 7.15 0.95 22.60
CA ASP A 85 6.64 0.41 23.88
C ASP A 85 5.15 0.03 23.84
N LEU A 86 4.34 0.81 23.14
CA LEU A 86 2.92 0.51 22.95
C LEU A 86 2.70 -0.53 21.85
N PHE A 87 3.58 -0.56 20.87
CA PHE A 87 3.50 -1.53 19.79
C PHE A 87 3.89 -2.93 20.27
N ASP A 88 4.92 -3.01 21.11
CA ASP A 88 5.46 -4.25 21.66
C ASP A 88 4.65 -4.80 22.87
N ASP A 89 3.65 -4.05 23.34
CA ASP A 89 2.67 -4.53 24.30
C ASP A 89 1.92 -5.74 23.70
N PRO A 90 1.90 -6.92 24.36
CA PRO A 90 1.22 -8.12 23.87
C PRO A 90 -0.22 -7.88 23.44
N VAL A 91 -0.96 -7.00 24.14
CA VAL A 91 -2.34 -6.63 23.81
C VAL A 91 -2.43 -5.97 22.42
N THR A 92 -1.41 -5.22 22.01
CA THR A 92 -1.38 -4.62 20.66
C THR A 92 -1.28 -5.71 19.60
N GLY A 93 -0.42 -6.71 19.80
CA GLY A 93 -0.31 -7.86 18.89
C GLY A 93 -1.62 -8.63 18.75
N GLU A 94 -2.31 -8.88 19.88
CA GLU A 94 -3.62 -9.52 19.88
C GLU A 94 -4.67 -8.73 19.10
N ILE A 95 -4.75 -7.41 19.33
CA ILE A 95 -5.67 -6.49 18.65
C ILE A 95 -5.42 -6.47 17.12
N LEU A 96 -4.16 -6.40 16.69
CA LEU A 96 -3.82 -6.41 15.27
C LEU A 96 -4.13 -7.75 14.61
N SER A 97 -3.93 -8.86 15.34
CA SER A 97 -4.32 -10.19 14.86
C SER A 97 -5.82 -10.33 14.72
N GLN A 98 -6.60 -9.78 15.66
CA GLN A 98 -8.06 -9.76 15.57
C GLN A 98 -8.56 -8.92 14.39
N LEU A 99 -7.96 -7.75 14.12
CA LEU A 99 -8.30 -6.94 12.93
C LEU A 99 -8.12 -7.74 11.64
N SER A 100 -7.01 -8.45 11.52
CA SER A 100 -6.74 -9.27 10.33
C SER A 100 -7.73 -10.44 10.23
N ALA A 101 -8.11 -11.05 11.34
CA ALA A 101 -9.06 -12.16 11.37
C ALA A 101 -10.49 -11.75 10.99
N GLU A 102 -10.90 -10.51 11.26
CA GLU A 102 -12.22 -9.98 10.84
C GLU A 102 -12.24 -9.43 9.40
N GLY A 103 -11.11 -9.53 8.67
CA GLY A 103 -11.00 -9.08 7.28
C GLY A 103 -10.59 -7.62 7.09
N SER A 104 -10.24 -6.90 8.16
CA SER A 104 -9.63 -5.57 8.05
C SER A 104 -8.15 -5.66 7.64
N HIS A 105 -7.69 -4.69 6.86
CA HIS A 105 -6.30 -4.62 6.43
C HIS A 105 -5.47 -3.76 7.38
N VAL A 106 -4.24 -4.16 7.65
CA VAL A 106 -3.30 -3.42 8.51
C VAL A 106 -2.04 -3.11 7.73
N ILE A 107 -1.72 -1.82 7.58
CA ILE A 107 -0.49 -1.37 6.94
C ILE A 107 0.44 -0.80 8.01
N THR A 108 1.59 -1.43 8.18
CA THR A 108 2.65 -0.96 9.08
C THR A 108 3.93 -0.72 8.30
N ASP A 109 4.83 0.11 8.86
CA ASP A 109 6.20 0.26 8.36
C ASP A 109 7.21 -0.22 9.39
N HIS A 110 8.48 -0.27 8.97
CA HIS A 110 9.57 -0.62 9.85
C HIS A 110 9.75 0.41 10.97
N GLU A 111 10.32 -0.04 12.08
CA GLU A 111 10.67 0.83 13.19
C GLU A 111 11.80 1.79 12.79
N ILE A 112 11.62 3.08 13.07
CA ILE A 112 12.64 4.12 12.89
C ILE A 112 12.71 4.93 14.19
N GLU A 113 13.88 4.98 14.82
CA GLU A 113 14.13 5.75 16.06
C GLU A 113 13.17 5.41 17.21
N GLY A 114 12.93 4.11 17.47
CA GLY A 114 12.04 3.66 18.54
C GLY A 114 10.57 3.99 18.34
N LYS A 115 10.16 4.26 17.11
CA LYS A 115 8.77 4.52 16.73
C LYS A 115 8.42 3.77 15.45
N ARG A 116 7.28 3.11 15.44
CA ARG A 116 6.67 2.66 14.19
C ARG A 116 5.88 3.82 13.61
N LYS A 117 6.52 4.52 12.66
CA LYS A 117 5.92 5.65 11.96
C LYS A 117 4.87 5.15 10.96
N GLN A 118 3.99 6.05 10.59
CA GLN A 118 3.06 5.82 9.50
C GLN A 118 3.86 5.68 8.20
N PRO A 119 3.55 4.69 7.34
CA PRO A 119 4.13 4.58 6.01
C PRO A 119 3.95 5.84 5.17
N SER A 120 4.69 5.97 4.09
CA SER A 120 4.51 7.11 3.17
C SER A 120 3.07 7.15 2.65
N HIS A 121 2.55 8.35 2.42
CA HIS A 121 1.21 8.51 1.85
C HIS A 121 1.08 7.85 0.46
N PHE A 122 2.17 7.78 -0.31
CA PHE A 122 2.19 7.06 -1.58
C PHE A 122 1.88 5.57 -1.39
N ARG A 123 2.52 4.93 -0.38
CA ARG A 123 2.28 3.52 -0.07
C ARG A 123 0.87 3.29 0.45
N ILE A 124 0.39 4.12 1.39
CA ILE A 124 -0.97 3.98 1.95
C ILE A 124 -2.01 4.05 0.84
N VAL A 125 -1.91 5.05 -0.05
CA VAL A 125 -2.85 5.20 -1.17
C VAL A 125 -2.72 4.07 -2.18
N ALA A 126 -1.50 3.59 -2.46
CA ALA A 126 -1.29 2.49 -3.39
C ALA A 126 -1.90 1.17 -2.88
N GLU A 127 -1.65 0.81 -1.62
CA GLU A 127 -2.22 -0.36 -0.97
C GLU A 127 -3.75 -0.29 -0.92
N PHE A 128 -4.29 0.87 -0.51
CA PHE A 128 -5.73 1.08 -0.48
C PHE A 128 -6.37 0.90 -1.87
N SER A 129 -5.80 1.55 -2.88
CA SER A 129 -6.29 1.44 -4.25
C SER A 129 -6.20 0.01 -4.76
N HIS A 130 -5.10 -0.70 -4.46
CA HIS A 130 -4.92 -2.09 -4.84
C HIS A 130 -5.99 -3.00 -4.21
N ILE A 131 -6.22 -2.88 -2.91
CA ILE A 131 -7.20 -3.68 -2.19
C ILE A 131 -8.59 -3.52 -2.80
N ILE A 132 -9.03 -2.28 -3.01
CA ILE A 132 -10.37 -2.02 -3.57
C ILE A 132 -10.46 -2.49 -5.02
N ASN A 133 -9.46 -2.20 -5.82
CA ASN A 133 -9.50 -2.50 -7.25
C ASN A 133 -9.22 -3.98 -7.55
N SER A 134 -8.60 -4.74 -6.65
CA SER A 134 -8.32 -6.17 -6.86
C SER A 134 -9.60 -7.02 -6.95
N GLU A 135 -10.68 -6.57 -6.32
CA GLU A 135 -11.98 -7.24 -6.36
C GLU A 135 -12.77 -6.96 -7.66
N LEU A 136 -12.31 -6.00 -8.47
CA LEU A 136 -12.97 -5.69 -9.74
C LEU A 136 -12.70 -6.81 -10.79
N PRO A 137 -13.65 -7.04 -11.72
CA PRO A 137 -13.45 -8.02 -12.79
C PRO A 137 -12.26 -7.65 -13.69
N ASP A 138 -11.75 -8.64 -14.42
CA ASP A 138 -10.66 -8.49 -15.41
C ASP A 138 -9.29 -8.09 -14.84
N ARG A 139 -9.05 -8.34 -13.54
CA ARG A 139 -7.70 -8.22 -12.98
C ARG A 139 -6.80 -9.34 -13.50
N LYS A 140 -5.55 -8.99 -13.77
CA LYS A 140 -4.57 -9.85 -14.44
C LYS A 140 -3.30 -9.99 -13.60
N ARG A 141 -2.64 -11.13 -13.77
CA ARG A 141 -1.25 -11.29 -13.36
C ARG A 141 -0.36 -10.74 -14.47
N VAL A 142 0.43 -9.72 -14.14
CA VAL A 142 1.27 -8.99 -15.10
C VAL A 142 2.73 -9.09 -14.68
N ALA A 143 3.59 -9.56 -15.55
CA ALA A 143 5.02 -9.50 -15.36
C ALA A 143 5.63 -8.38 -16.21
N ILE A 144 6.55 -7.60 -15.63
CA ILE A 144 7.16 -6.45 -16.29
C ILE A 144 8.68 -6.56 -16.16
N THR A 145 9.38 -6.56 -17.29
CA THR A 145 10.84 -6.36 -17.29
C THR A 145 11.16 -4.88 -17.38
N LEU A 146 12.12 -4.39 -16.62
CA LEU A 146 12.47 -2.97 -16.60
C LEU A 146 13.96 -2.73 -16.27
N GLY A 147 14.41 -1.51 -16.50
CA GLY A 147 15.80 -1.11 -16.27
C GLY A 147 16.74 -1.51 -17.42
N SER A 148 18.02 -1.59 -17.13
CA SER A 148 19.07 -1.95 -18.09
C SER A 148 19.81 -3.20 -17.65
N ASN A 149 20.37 -3.93 -18.63
CA ASN A 149 21.29 -5.02 -18.34
C ASN A 149 22.75 -4.56 -18.41
N LEU A 150 23.61 -5.31 -17.73
CA LEU A 150 25.05 -5.18 -17.71
C LEU A 150 25.65 -6.51 -18.18
N ALA A 151 26.40 -6.49 -19.29
CA ALA A 151 27.18 -7.64 -19.75
C ALA A 151 28.65 -7.44 -19.45
N PRO A 152 29.30 -8.26 -18.61
CA PRO A 152 30.71 -8.15 -18.31
C PRO A 152 31.55 -8.52 -19.52
N ILE A 153 32.58 -7.70 -19.84
CA ILE A 153 33.65 -8.02 -20.80
C ILE A 153 34.75 -8.81 -20.07
N ASP A 154 35.11 -8.34 -18.88
CA ASP A 154 36.08 -8.93 -17.98
C ASP A 154 35.77 -8.54 -16.53
N HIS A 155 36.67 -8.85 -15.58
CA HIS A 155 36.48 -8.53 -14.16
C HIS A 155 36.40 -7.01 -13.84
N VAL A 156 36.70 -6.12 -14.79
CA VAL A 156 36.79 -4.67 -14.57
C VAL A 156 35.85 -3.90 -15.50
N ARG A 157 35.57 -4.42 -16.70
CA ARG A 157 34.83 -3.70 -17.74
C ARG A 157 33.54 -4.40 -18.08
N SER A 158 32.50 -3.62 -18.35
CA SER A 158 31.19 -4.11 -18.77
C SER A 158 30.61 -3.22 -19.85
N ILE A 159 29.72 -3.79 -20.65
CA ILE A 159 28.81 -3.06 -21.54
C ILE A 159 27.50 -2.88 -20.82
N ILE A 160 26.89 -1.71 -20.90
CA ILE A 160 25.62 -1.41 -20.29
C ILE A 160 24.75 -0.58 -21.24
N ASN A 161 23.48 -0.89 -21.34
CA ASN A 161 22.50 -0.03 -21.97
C ASN A 161 22.05 1.08 -21.01
N TYR A 162 21.74 2.26 -21.54
CA TYR A 162 21.18 3.33 -20.74
C TYR A 162 19.67 3.16 -20.60
N SER A 163 19.22 2.88 -19.38
CA SER A 163 17.80 2.92 -19.02
C SER A 163 17.67 3.31 -17.54
N SER A 164 16.83 4.30 -17.27
CA SER A 164 16.55 4.69 -15.88
C SER A 164 15.60 3.74 -15.16
N GLY A 165 14.85 2.91 -15.90
CA GLY A 165 13.75 2.09 -15.37
C GLY A 165 12.44 2.87 -15.16
N PHE A 166 12.42 4.20 -15.40
CA PHE A 166 11.28 5.06 -15.09
C PHE A 166 9.96 4.57 -15.71
N THR A 167 9.98 4.23 -17.00
CA THR A 167 8.76 3.74 -17.70
C THR A 167 8.22 2.46 -17.08
N GLY A 168 9.10 1.48 -16.83
CA GLY A 168 8.70 0.21 -16.22
C GLY A 168 8.15 0.41 -14.81
N TRP A 169 8.80 1.20 -13.96
CA TRP A 169 8.30 1.52 -12.64
C TRP A 169 6.95 2.24 -12.67
N SER A 170 6.79 3.24 -13.55
CA SER A 170 5.53 3.99 -13.67
C SER A 170 4.36 3.09 -14.10
N ILE A 171 4.60 2.19 -15.05
CA ILE A 171 3.60 1.21 -15.47
C ILE A 171 3.27 0.24 -14.33
N SER A 172 4.29 -0.26 -13.62
CA SER A 172 4.12 -1.18 -12.50
C SER A 172 3.28 -0.58 -11.37
N GLU A 173 3.59 0.66 -10.97
CA GLU A 173 2.83 1.38 -9.95
C GLU A 173 1.38 1.61 -10.37
N TYR A 174 1.16 2.01 -11.62
CA TYR A 174 -0.18 2.23 -12.15
C TYR A 174 -1.00 0.94 -12.13
N LEU A 175 -0.46 -0.15 -12.68
CA LEU A 175 -1.15 -1.43 -12.73
C LEU A 175 -1.42 -2.01 -11.34
N TYR A 176 -0.48 -1.85 -10.42
CA TYR A 176 -0.69 -2.26 -9.03
C TYR A 176 -1.86 -1.50 -8.40
N ARG A 177 -1.90 -0.17 -8.51
CA ARG A 177 -3.02 0.65 -8.01
C ARG A 177 -4.35 0.30 -8.66
N MET A 178 -4.32 -0.14 -9.91
CA MET A 178 -5.52 -0.63 -10.62
C MET A 178 -5.95 -2.04 -10.20
N GLY A 179 -5.29 -2.65 -9.21
CA GLY A 179 -5.65 -3.95 -8.64
C GLY A 179 -5.09 -5.16 -9.38
N HIS A 180 -4.20 -4.96 -10.36
CA HIS A 180 -3.51 -6.08 -11.00
C HIS A 180 -2.44 -6.68 -10.09
N ASP A 181 -2.23 -8.00 -10.16
CA ASP A 181 -1.12 -8.65 -9.50
C ASP A 181 0.14 -8.47 -10.36
N VAL A 182 1.08 -7.64 -9.88
CA VAL A 182 2.24 -7.17 -10.66
C VAL A 182 3.53 -7.76 -10.12
N PHE A 183 4.31 -8.37 -11.01
CA PHE A 183 5.65 -8.87 -10.75
C PHE A 183 6.68 -8.07 -11.56
N CYS A 184 7.65 -7.45 -10.90
CA CYS A 184 8.70 -6.67 -11.53
C CYS A 184 9.99 -7.48 -11.59
N LEU A 185 10.58 -7.59 -12.78
CA LEU A 185 11.90 -8.15 -13.02
C LEU A 185 12.81 -6.99 -13.43
N ALA A 186 13.61 -6.52 -12.49
CA ALA A 186 14.38 -5.29 -12.60
C ALA A 186 15.85 -5.56 -12.90
N GLY A 187 16.33 -4.99 -14.00
CA GLY A 187 17.76 -4.74 -14.20
C GLY A 187 18.22 -3.52 -13.39
N ARG A 188 19.33 -2.94 -13.76
CA ARG A 188 19.83 -1.71 -13.12
C ARG A 188 18.90 -0.54 -13.41
N THR A 189 18.55 0.20 -12.36
CA THR A 189 17.71 1.40 -12.47
C THR A 189 18.36 2.58 -11.74
N SER A 190 18.11 3.78 -12.23
CA SER A 190 18.50 5.03 -11.55
C SER A 190 17.30 5.80 -11.02
N THR A 191 16.10 5.32 -11.29
CA THR A 191 14.85 5.77 -10.67
C THR A 191 14.23 4.62 -9.90
N TYR A 192 13.39 4.95 -8.94
CA TYR A 192 12.72 3.98 -8.07
C TYR A 192 11.23 4.29 -8.03
N PRO A 193 10.40 3.30 -7.71
CA PRO A 193 8.97 3.53 -7.53
C PRO A 193 8.71 4.41 -6.29
N SER A 194 7.56 5.09 -6.27
CA SER A 194 7.16 5.97 -5.17
C SER A 194 6.85 5.23 -3.86
N PHE A 195 6.70 3.91 -3.94
CA PHE A 195 6.55 2.99 -2.81
C PHE A 195 7.18 1.63 -3.15
N THR A 196 7.50 0.83 -2.14
CA THR A 196 8.08 -0.51 -2.36
C THR A 196 7.05 -1.42 -3.02
N MET A 197 7.35 -1.87 -4.23
CA MET A 197 6.53 -2.86 -4.93
C MET A 197 6.63 -4.23 -4.23
N PRO A 198 5.51 -4.97 -4.10
CA PRO A 198 5.48 -6.20 -3.30
C PRO A 198 6.24 -7.39 -3.92
N LYS A 199 6.36 -7.41 -5.25
CA LYS A 199 7.01 -8.51 -5.98
C LYS A 199 8.05 -7.94 -6.93
N VAL A 200 9.31 -7.94 -6.50
CA VAL A 200 10.45 -7.48 -7.30
C VAL A 200 11.56 -8.52 -7.19
N ILE A 201 12.16 -8.85 -8.32
CA ILE A 201 13.42 -9.59 -8.41
C ILE A 201 14.40 -8.72 -9.19
N ASP A 202 15.61 -8.56 -8.65
CA ASP A 202 16.70 -7.89 -9.33
C ASP A 202 17.48 -8.89 -10.19
N ALA A 203 17.69 -8.56 -11.46
CA ALA A 203 18.45 -9.36 -12.42
C ALA A 203 19.24 -8.43 -13.37
N GLU A 204 20.45 -8.11 -12.97
CA GLU A 204 21.29 -7.12 -13.68
C GLU A 204 21.90 -7.68 -14.96
N HIS A 205 22.15 -8.99 -15.05
CA HIS A 205 22.73 -9.62 -16.23
C HIS A 205 21.66 -10.16 -17.19
N PRO A 206 21.89 -10.15 -18.51
CA PRO A 206 20.92 -10.68 -19.49
C PRO A 206 20.53 -12.15 -19.21
N GLU A 207 21.49 -12.99 -18.87
CA GLU A 207 21.27 -14.42 -18.58
C GLU A 207 20.43 -14.59 -17.31
N ASP A 208 20.74 -13.87 -16.24
CA ASP A 208 19.96 -13.90 -15.00
C ASP A 208 18.53 -13.42 -15.25
N MET A 209 18.36 -12.36 -16.06
CA MET A 209 17.04 -11.85 -16.41
C MET A 209 16.22 -12.87 -17.19
N LEU A 210 16.84 -13.61 -18.09
CA LEU A 210 16.18 -14.71 -18.82
C LEU A 210 15.78 -15.84 -17.88
N ASP A 211 16.69 -16.29 -17.03
CA ASP A 211 16.45 -17.38 -16.09
C ASP A 211 15.33 -17.03 -15.09
N GLU A 212 15.35 -15.82 -14.53
CA GLU A 212 14.29 -15.37 -13.64
C GLU A 212 12.95 -15.15 -14.37
N ALA A 213 12.97 -14.68 -15.61
CA ALA A 213 11.76 -14.59 -16.43
C ALA A 213 11.12 -15.97 -16.66
N LEU A 214 11.93 -17.01 -16.92
CA LEU A 214 11.43 -18.38 -17.06
C LEU A 214 10.86 -18.93 -15.75
N LYS A 215 11.49 -18.64 -14.60
CA LYS A 215 10.95 -19.00 -13.28
C LYS A 215 9.64 -18.30 -12.98
N ILE A 216 9.54 -17.00 -13.28
CA ILE A 216 8.30 -16.22 -13.15
C ILE A 216 7.21 -16.80 -14.07
N ALA A 217 7.54 -17.13 -15.30
CA ALA A 217 6.59 -17.75 -16.22
C ALA A 217 6.01 -19.05 -15.67
N ALA A 218 6.85 -19.88 -15.04
CA ALA A 218 6.45 -21.18 -14.49
C ALA A 218 5.68 -21.05 -13.15
N SER A 219 6.11 -20.19 -12.25
CA SER A 219 5.58 -20.09 -10.87
C SER A 219 4.44 -19.09 -10.71
N PHE A 220 4.58 -17.91 -11.30
CA PHE A 220 3.59 -16.84 -11.24
C PHE A 220 2.55 -16.96 -12.36
N SER A 221 2.92 -17.55 -13.49
CA SER A 221 2.07 -17.74 -14.67
C SER A 221 1.38 -16.44 -15.11
N PRO A 222 2.14 -15.40 -15.50
CA PRO A 222 1.55 -14.13 -15.91
C PRO A 222 0.67 -14.29 -17.15
N GLU A 223 -0.46 -13.60 -17.15
CA GLU A 223 -1.36 -13.52 -18.30
C GLU A 223 -0.90 -12.46 -19.31
N VAL A 224 -0.11 -11.50 -18.83
CA VAL A 224 0.45 -10.41 -19.64
C VAL A 224 1.92 -10.21 -19.29
N TRP A 225 2.75 -10.09 -20.33
CA TRP A 225 4.13 -9.65 -20.22
C TRP A 225 4.31 -8.27 -20.83
N ILE A 226 5.02 -7.39 -20.12
CA ILE A 226 5.43 -6.08 -20.62
C ILE A 226 6.95 -6.02 -20.62
N PHE A 227 7.53 -5.96 -21.80
CA PHE A 227 8.98 -5.88 -21.96
C PHE A 227 9.41 -4.43 -22.09
N SER A 228 9.91 -3.85 -21.00
CA SER A 228 10.38 -2.46 -20.90
C SER A 228 11.87 -2.36 -20.55
N ALA A 229 12.53 -3.50 -20.34
CA ALA A 229 13.97 -3.51 -20.07
C ALA A 229 14.79 -3.23 -21.35
N ALA A 230 15.89 -2.51 -21.18
CA ALA A 230 16.90 -2.34 -22.23
C ALA A 230 17.89 -3.50 -22.15
N VAL A 231 17.51 -4.64 -22.75
CA VAL A 231 18.30 -5.87 -22.77
C VAL A 231 19.44 -5.75 -23.77
N LEU A 232 20.61 -6.29 -23.43
CA LEU A 232 21.75 -6.44 -24.32
C LEU A 232 21.58 -7.73 -25.16
N ASP A 233 21.86 -7.62 -26.45
CA ASP A 233 21.89 -8.72 -27.41
C ASP A 233 23.16 -9.56 -27.28
#